data_6b50ec7d4fd976145e31c70a02931692
#
_entry.id   6b50ec7d4fd976145e31c70a02931692
#
_cell.length_a   1.000
_cell.length_b   1.000
_cell.length_c   1.000
_cell.angle_alpha   90.00
_cell.angle_beta   90.00
_cell.angle_gamma   90.00
#
_symmetry.space_group_name_H-M   'P 1'
#
loop_
_entity.id
_entity.type
_entity.pdbx_description
1 polymer ?
#
loop_
_entity_poly.entity_id
_entity_poly.type
_entity_poly.pdbx_seq_one_letter_code
_entity_poly.pdbx_strand_id
1 'polypeptide(L)'
;MHPVTSEPTSPAPGWHTVSVSTPADGVELVADLLWSFEPAAVEEQPGEPGPGGEPTVVVRTGFADRWVAEAAAEAVTSRGWGRVEVTAVVDDGLAGWRAHARVEDAPPFAVVPAWLDRDETSATVDGLTGPARIVLALDPGSTFGSGSHPTTRLVLTRLATLVTTGVRVLDVGCGSGVLAVGAALLGAEAVGIDVDPSSDRATRANAERNGVADRVRFDARPLADLATDCRAGSPRFEVVAANLLAPVIDELADDLSDVVAAGGSIVVSGLLADRWPTGVGPLVAANRMGVEAVDEEAGWVAVTLRRHPDPVGLHPVPTLP
;
A
#
# COMPACT_ATOMS: atom_id res chain seq x y z
N MET A 1 -2.93 47.02 -26.34
CA MET A 1 -2.62 46.46 -25.05
C MET A 1 -3.93 45.87 -24.50
N HIS A 2 -4.19 44.60 -24.76
CA HIS A 2 -5.39 43.89 -24.29
C HIS A 2 -5.04 43.18 -23.01
N PRO A 3 -5.89 43.19 -21.97
CA PRO A 3 -5.66 42.44 -20.77
C PRO A 3 -5.87 40.95 -21.04
N VAL A 4 -4.87 40.14 -20.68
CA VAL A 4 -4.98 38.67 -20.65
C VAL A 4 -5.88 38.31 -19.49
N THR A 5 -7.09 37.89 -19.78
CA THR A 5 -7.97 37.26 -18.81
C THR A 5 -7.40 35.89 -18.48
N SER A 6 -6.85 35.73 -17.27
CA SER A 6 -6.50 34.43 -16.68
C SER A 6 -7.78 33.61 -16.49
N GLU A 7 -7.90 32.51 -17.22
CA GLU A 7 -8.91 31.49 -16.94
C GLU A 7 -8.73 30.99 -15.50
N PRO A 8 -9.84 30.76 -14.75
CA PRO A 8 -9.73 30.19 -13.43
C PRO A 8 -9.20 28.76 -13.58
N THR A 9 -8.01 28.52 -13.06
CA THR A 9 -7.46 27.18 -12.85
C THR A 9 -8.48 26.38 -12.05
N SER A 10 -8.99 25.28 -12.62
CA SER A 10 -9.81 24.32 -11.89
C SER A 10 -9.09 23.95 -10.59
N PRO A 11 -9.76 24.03 -9.43
CA PRO A 11 -9.14 23.58 -8.19
C PRO A 11 -8.76 22.11 -8.36
N ALA A 12 -7.60 21.73 -7.80
CA ALA A 12 -7.19 20.33 -7.71
C ALA A 12 -8.34 19.50 -7.09
N PRO A 13 -8.53 18.25 -7.53
CA PRO A 13 -9.57 17.38 -6.96
C PRO A 13 -9.34 17.26 -5.45
N GLY A 14 -10.19 17.89 -4.66
CA GLY A 14 -10.16 17.86 -3.21
C GLY A 14 -11.15 16.82 -2.71
N TRP A 15 -10.76 16.05 -1.70
CA TRP A 15 -11.67 15.17 -0.98
C TRP A 15 -12.75 15.96 -0.26
N HIS A 16 -13.93 15.38 -0.15
CA HIS A 16 -15.08 15.95 0.58
C HIS A 16 -15.52 14.96 1.63
N THR A 17 -15.59 15.41 2.87
CA THR A 17 -16.11 14.60 3.98
C THR A 17 -17.58 14.89 4.18
N VAL A 18 -18.39 13.84 4.26
CA VAL A 18 -19.78 13.89 4.72
C VAL A 18 -19.81 13.36 6.15
N SER A 19 -20.30 14.18 7.09
CA SER A 19 -20.45 13.79 8.49
C SER A 19 -21.95 13.87 8.83
N VAL A 20 -22.49 12.78 9.38
CA VAL A 20 -23.90 12.66 9.76
C VAL A 20 -24.01 12.40 11.26
N SER A 21 -24.53 13.36 12.01
CA SER A 21 -24.88 13.15 13.43
C SER A 21 -26.27 12.56 13.52
N THR A 22 -26.38 11.33 14.01
CA THR A 22 -27.64 10.58 14.10
C THR A 22 -27.78 9.93 15.48
N PRO A 23 -29.02 9.69 15.99
CA PRO A 23 -29.24 8.83 17.14
C PRO A 23 -28.65 7.43 16.93
N ALA A 24 -28.28 6.75 18.02
CA ALA A 24 -27.59 5.45 17.94
C ALA A 24 -28.38 4.36 17.17
N ASP A 25 -29.71 4.43 17.18
CA ASP A 25 -30.60 3.51 16.45
C ASP A 25 -30.72 3.83 14.94
N GLY A 26 -30.22 4.98 14.50
CA GLY A 26 -30.21 5.40 13.10
C GLY A 26 -28.88 5.08 12.36
N VAL A 27 -27.84 4.63 13.07
CA VAL A 27 -26.49 4.48 12.54
C VAL A 27 -26.42 3.52 11.36
N GLU A 28 -27.00 2.33 11.49
CA GLU A 28 -26.98 1.31 10.43
C GLU A 28 -27.64 1.81 9.14
N LEU A 29 -28.80 2.50 9.27
CA LEU A 29 -29.52 3.04 8.11
C LEU A 29 -28.70 4.13 7.38
N VAL A 30 -28.02 4.98 8.14
CA VAL A 30 -27.15 6.02 7.59
C VAL A 30 -25.91 5.40 6.93
N ALA A 31 -25.27 4.45 7.60
CA ALA A 31 -24.09 3.78 7.07
C ALA A 31 -24.39 3.02 5.77
N ASP A 32 -25.48 2.23 5.73
CA ASP A 32 -25.90 1.50 4.53
C ASP A 32 -26.20 2.44 3.36
N LEU A 33 -26.88 3.56 3.63
CA LEU A 33 -27.15 4.54 2.59
C LEU A 33 -25.86 5.17 2.07
N LEU A 34 -24.93 5.54 2.94
CA LEU A 34 -23.66 6.14 2.55
C LEU A 34 -22.80 5.13 1.74
N TRP A 35 -22.79 3.85 2.11
CA TRP A 35 -22.12 2.80 1.35
C TRP A 35 -22.65 2.66 -0.08
N SER A 36 -23.93 2.96 -0.33
CA SER A 36 -24.50 2.90 -1.69
C SER A 36 -23.94 3.94 -2.67
N PHE A 37 -23.17 4.93 -2.17
CA PHE A 37 -22.47 5.94 -2.96
C PHE A 37 -20.99 5.60 -3.17
N GLU A 38 -20.57 4.38 -2.85
CA GLU A 38 -19.19 3.87 -3.04
C GLU A 38 -18.10 4.77 -2.40
N PRO A 39 -18.21 5.09 -1.10
CA PRO A 39 -17.20 5.88 -0.41
C PRO A 39 -15.91 5.09 -0.19
N ALA A 40 -14.81 5.79 0.08
CA ALA A 40 -13.53 5.17 0.41
C ALA A 40 -13.58 4.38 1.73
N ALA A 41 -14.32 4.87 2.73
CA ALA A 41 -14.53 4.24 4.02
C ALA A 41 -15.73 4.87 4.71
N VAL A 42 -16.32 4.17 5.68
CA VAL A 42 -17.32 4.71 6.61
C VAL A 42 -16.80 4.47 8.03
N GLU A 43 -16.71 5.55 8.80
CA GLU A 43 -16.28 5.54 10.20
C GLU A 43 -17.42 5.94 11.12
N GLU A 44 -17.47 5.34 12.32
CA GLU A 44 -18.39 5.70 13.38
C GLU A 44 -17.62 6.26 14.56
N GLN A 45 -18.05 7.41 15.06
CA GLN A 45 -17.45 8.06 16.23
C GLN A 45 -18.55 8.48 17.21
N PRO A 46 -18.28 8.46 18.54
CA PRO A 46 -19.19 9.05 19.50
C PRO A 46 -19.47 10.52 19.15
N GLY A 47 -20.74 10.89 19.09
CA GLY A 47 -21.18 12.28 18.87
C GLY A 47 -21.42 13.04 20.16
N GLU A 48 -21.66 14.36 20.05
CA GLU A 48 -22.13 15.14 21.16
C GLU A 48 -23.58 14.73 21.51
N PRO A 49 -23.94 14.69 22.81
CA PRO A 49 -25.30 14.37 23.21
C PRO A 49 -26.32 15.25 22.50
N GLY A 50 -27.42 14.65 22.05
CA GLY A 50 -28.53 15.37 21.45
C GLY A 50 -29.23 16.34 22.41
N PRO A 51 -30.20 17.16 21.94
CA PRO A 51 -30.85 18.20 22.75
C PRO A 51 -31.53 17.70 24.01
N GLY A 52 -31.91 16.41 24.07
CA GLY A 52 -32.50 15.73 25.23
C GLY A 52 -31.48 14.95 26.08
N GLY A 53 -30.20 14.98 25.75
CA GLY A 53 -29.17 14.20 26.41
C GLY A 53 -29.05 12.76 25.88
N GLU A 54 -29.75 12.43 24.79
CA GLU A 54 -29.65 11.12 24.13
C GLU A 54 -28.28 10.94 23.46
N PRO A 55 -27.70 9.71 23.46
CA PRO A 55 -26.45 9.43 22.80
C PRO A 55 -26.61 9.56 21.28
N THR A 56 -25.66 10.25 20.67
CA THR A 56 -25.57 10.36 19.23
C THR A 56 -24.25 9.73 18.73
N VAL A 57 -24.25 9.33 17.47
CA VAL A 57 -23.09 8.83 16.75
C VAL A 57 -22.88 9.71 15.52
N VAL A 58 -21.64 10.03 15.22
CA VAL A 58 -21.25 10.67 13.97
C VAL A 58 -20.77 9.59 13.01
N VAL A 59 -21.54 9.37 11.94
CA VAL A 59 -21.12 8.56 10.80
C VAL A 59 -20.40 9.46 9.81
N ARG A 60 -19.13 9.16 9.54
CA ARG A 60 -18.27 9.96 8.68
C ARG A 60 -17.78 9.17 7.49
N THR A 61 -17.77 9.79 6.32
CA THR A 61 -17.24 9.17 5.10
C THR A 61 -16.59 10.21 4.19
N GLY A 62 -15.73 9.75 3.27
CA GLY A 62 -15.01 10.59 2.33
C GLY A 62 -15.31 10.23 0.89
N PHE A 63 -15.43 11.26 0.04
CA PHE A 63 -15.64 11.15 -1.41
C PHE A 63 -14.61 12.00 -2.15
N ALA A 64 -14.06 11.46 -3.24
CA ALA A 64 -13.16 12.19 -4.12
C ALA A 64 -13.90 13.23 -4.98
N ASP A 65 -15.20 13.04 -5.21
CA ASP A 65 -16.03 13.91 -6.04
C ASP A 65 -17.03 14.68 -5.15
N ARG A 66 -17.01 16.01 -5.28
CA ARG A 66 -17.90 16.91 -4.59
C ARG A 66 -19.38 16.59 -4.84
N TRP A 67 -19.72 16.28 -6.10
CA TRP A 67 -21.11 16.03 -6.48
C TRP A 67 -21.64 14.74 -5.85
N VAL A 68 -20.79 13.72 -5.71
CA VAL A 68 -21.13 12.48 -5.01
C VAL A 68 -21.33 12.76 -3.51
N ALA A 69 -20.46 13.55 -2.89
CA ALA A 69 -20.59 13.94 -1.49
C ALA A 69 -21.88 14.73 -1.24
N GLU A 70 -22.20 15.71 -2.09
CA GLU A 70 -23.43 16.49 -1.99
C GLU A 70 -24.67 15.62 -2.23
N ALA A 71 -24.67 14.69 -3.18
CA ALA A 71 -25.76 13.76 -3.42
C ALA A 71 -25.98 12.81 -2.25
N ALA A 72 -24.92 12.29 -1.64
CA ALA A 72 -24.98 11.45 -0.45
C ALA A 72 -25.58 12.24 0.75
N ALA A 73 -25.12 13.47 0.94
CA ALA A 73 -25.63 14.36 1.99
C ALA A 73 -27.12 14.70 1.80
N GLU A 74 -27.55 14.99 0.59
CA GLU A 74 -28.95 15.25 0.25
C GLU A 74 -29.81 14.01 0.47
N ALA A 75 -29.31 12.82 0.12
CA ALA A 75 -30.00 11.57 0.31
C ALA A 75 -30.29 11.27 1.80
N VAL A 76 -29.35 11.59 2.70
CA VAL A 76 -29.57 11.47 4.17
C VAL A 76 -30.52 12.57 4.66
N THR A 77 -30.31 13.82 4.24
CA THR A 77 -31.10 14.97 4.67
C THR A 77 -32.56 14.81 4.29
N SER A 78 -32.85 14.37 3.07
CA SER A 78 -34.21 14.17 2.57
C SER A 78 -35.02 13.11 3.35
N ARG A 79 -34.31 12.20 4.05
CA ARG A 79 -34.90 11.16 4.90
C ARG A 79 -35.04 11.57 6.37
N GLY A 80 -34.44 12.71 6.72
CA GLY A 80 -34.48 13.21 8.12
C GLY A 80 -33.70 12.33 9.09
N TRP A 81 -32.66 11.60 8.59
CA TRP A 81 -31.93 10.62 9.40
C TRP A 81 -30.79 11.18 10.23
N GLY A 82 -30.62 12.49 10.25
CA GLY A 82 -29.63 13.14 11.08
C GLY A 82 -29.26 14.53 10.59
N ARG A 83 -28.36 15.18 11.32
CA ARG A 83 -27.73 16.45 10.90
C ARG A 83 -26.54 16.14 10.00
N VAL A 84 -26.57 16.65 8.79
CA VAL A 84 -25.53 16.41 7.78
C VAL A 84 -24.66 17.66 7.64
N GLU A 85 -23.36 17.43 7.56
CA GLU A 85 -22.36 18.45 7.23
C GLU A 85 -21.46 17.93 6.12
N VAL A 86 -21.26 18.73 5.07
CA VAL A 86 -20.31 18.45 3.98
C VAL A 86 -19.16 19.45 4.10
N THR A 87 -17.96 18.93 4.30
CA THR A 87 -16.76 19.76 4.44
C THR A 87 -15.77 19.43 3.33
N ALA A 88 -15.35 20.43 2.56
CA ALA A 88 -14.23 20.25 1.65
C ALA A 88 -12.94 20.04 2.47
N VAL A 89 -12.26 18.95 2.22
CA VAL A 89 -10.94 18.71 2.82
C VAL A 89 -9.94 19.56 2.03
N VAL A 90 -9.63 20.74 2.55
CA VAL A 90 -8.64 21.66 1.98
C VAL A 90 -7.22 21.14 2.18
N ASP A 91 -7.07 20.17 3.07
CA ASP A 91 -5.85 19.44 3.37
C ASP A 91 -5.92 18.06 2.68
N ASP A 92 -4.76 17.56 2.25
CA ASP A 92 -4.59 16.21 1.69
C ASP A 92 -4.94 15.06 2.69
N GLY A 93 -5.56 15.40 3.83
CA GLY A 93 -5.89 14.48 4.93
C GLY A 93 -4.66 14.01 5.73
N LEU A 94 -3.48 14.46 5.35
CA LEU A 94 -2.21 14.02 5.91
C LEU A 94 -1.66 14.93 7.00
N ALA A 95 -2.26 16.11 7.26
CA ALA A 95 -1.73 17.05 8.26
C ALA A 95 -1.69 16.43 9.67
N GLY A 96 -2.75 15.74 10.07
CA GLY A 96 -2.79 15.02 11.34
C GLY A 96 -1.76 13.90 11.42
N TRP A 97 -1.60 13.15 10.34
CA TRP A 97 -0.59 12.11 10.25
C TRP A 97 0.82 12.70 10.21
N ARG A 98 1.06 13.75 9.41
CA ARG A 98 2.37 14.45 9.37
C ARG A 98 2.79 14.97 10.72
N ALA A 99 1.86 15.47 11.53
CA ALA A 99 2.16 15.99 12.88
C ALA A 99 2.62 14.90 13.87
N HIS A 100 2.29 13.63 13.61
CA HIS A 100 2.63 12.49 14.47
C HIS A 100 3.64 11.54 13.82
N ALA A 101 4.05 11.80 12.59
CA ALA A 101 5.01 10.99 11.88
C ALA A 101 6.39 11.06 12.55
N ARG A 102 7.02 9.93 12.66
CA ARG A 102 8.34 9.75 13.29
C ARG A 102 9.20 8.84 12.45
N VAL A 103 10.47 8.78 12.80
CA VAL A 103 11.40 7.80 12.23
C VAL A 103 10.97 6.40 12.67
N GLU A 104 10.82 5.51 11.70
CA GLU A 104 10.47 4.11 11.95
C GLU A 104 11.70 3.22 11.72
N ASP A 105 11.94 2.29 12.65
CA ASP A 105 13.05 1.34 12.57
C ASP A 105 12.61 0.06 11.84
N ALA A 106 13.21 -0.20 10.70
CA ALA A 106 13.00 -1.41 9.89
C ALA A 106 14.37 -1.97 9.43
N PRO A 107 15.15 -2.58 10.33
CA PRO A 107 16.53 -2.92 10.05
C PRO A 107 16.75 -3.65 8.72
N PRO A 108 17.73 -3.25 7.89
CA PRO A 108 18.75 -2.23 8.13
C PRO A 108 18.30 -0.79 7.83
N PHE A 109 17.03 -0.54 7.57
CA PHE A 109 16.52 0.78 7.21
C PHE A 109 16.11 1.58 8.46
N ALA A 110 16.28 2.91 8.36
CA ALA A 110 15.51 3.90 9.09
C ALA A 110 14.58 4.59 8.08
N VAL A 111 13.26 4.39 8.21
CA VAL A 111 12.29 5.06 7.35
C VAL A 111 12.00 6.43 7.95
N VAL A 112 12.34 7.46 7.19
CA VAL A 112 12.33 8.85 7.65
C VAL A 112 11.28 9.62 6.86
N PRO A 113 10.29 10.23 7.53
CA PRO A 113 9.37 11.15 6.89
C PRO A 113 10.12 12.33 6.25
N ALA A 114 9.83 12.59 4.96
CA ALA A 114 10.61 13.51 4.13
C ALA A 114 10.56 14.98 4.55
N TRP A 115 9.60 15.36 5.39
CA TRP A 115 9.40 16.72 5.92
C TRP A 115 10.01 16.94 7.30
N LEU A 116 10.57 15.91 7.93
CA LEU A 116 11.27 16.08 9.20
C LEU A 116 12.62 16.75 8.99
N ASP A 117 13.02 17.56 9.99
CA ASP A 117 14.31 18.22 9.98
C ASP A 117 15.45 17.19 9.95
N ARG A 118 16.48 17.48 9.13
CA ARG A 118 17.62 16.57 8.96
C ARG A 118 18.44 16.41 10.22
N ASP A 119 18.61 17.47 11.00
CA ASP A 119 19.47 17.44 12.19
C ASP A 119 18.78 16.64 13.30
N GLU A 120 17.46 16.85 13.50
CA GLU A 120 16.66 16.07 14.44
C GLU A 120 16.58 14.59 14.01
N THR A 121 16.44 14.36 12.71
CA THR A 121 16.40 13.02 12.13
C THR A 121 17.70 12.27 12.31
N SER A 122 18.85 12.92 12.07
CA SER A 122 20.18 12.31 12.23
C SER A 122 20.38 11.84 13.67
N ALA A 123 20.06 12.66 14.66
CA ALA A 123 20.16 12.30 16.07
C ALA A 123 19.28 11.07 16.42
N THR A 124 18.08 11.00 15.84
CA THR A 124 17.17 9.85 16.04
C THR A 124 17.71 8.59 15.39
N VAL A 125 18.18 8.67 14.15
CA VAL A 125 18.76 7.53 13.42
C VAL A 125 20.03 7.02 14.10
N ASP A 126 20.90 7.91 14.55
CA ASP A 126 22.12 7.55 15.27
C ASP A 126 21.84 6.93 16.64
N GLY A 127 20.69 7.26 17.25
CA GLY A 127 20.22 6.67 18.50
C GLY A 127 19.60 5.26 18.35
N LEU A 128 19.33 4.78 17.11
CA LEU A 128 18.84 3.43 16.89
C LEU A 128 19.92 2.41 17.24
N THR A 129 19.51 1.37 17.97
CA THR A 129 20.45 0.32 18.39
C THR A 129 20.76 -0.64 17.24
N GLY A 130 22.03 -1.06 17.12
CA GLY A 130 22.45 -2.02 16.10
C GLY A 130 23.35 -1.44 15.02
N PRO A 131 23.48 -2.09 13.85
CA PRO A 131 24.33 -1.61 12.75
C PRO A 131 23.82 -0.29 12.18
N ALA A 132 24.71 0.43 11.47
CA ALA A 132 24.36 1.66 10.77
C ALA A 132 23.13 1.46 9.87
N ARG A 133 22.21 2.41 9.90
CA ARG A 133 20.97 2.35 9.13
C ARG A 133 21.12 2.96 7.74
N ILE A 134 20.45 2.34 6.79
CA ILE A 134 20.19 2.92 5.46
C ILE A 134 19.01 3.87 5.62
N VAL A 135 19.23 5.17 5.43
CA VAL A 135 18.14 6.15 5.50
C VAL A 135 17.26 6.00 4.26
N LEU A 136 15.96 5.77 4.47
CA LEU A 136 14.93 5.75 3.45
C LEU A 136 14.00 6.95 3.71
N ALA A 137 14.23 8.05 2.99
CA ALA A 137 13.40 9.25 3.09
C ALA A 137 12.10 9.06 2.30
N LEU A 138 10.95 9.22 2.94
CA LEU A 138 9.66 8.86 2.37
C LEU A 138 8.62 9.96 2.53
N ASP A 139 7.92 10.25 1.43
CA ASP A 139 6.67 11.00 1.41
C ASP A 139 5.61 10.15 0.69
N PRO A 140 4.65 9.58 1.39
CA PRO A 140 3.63 8.75 0.76
C PRO A 140 2.65 9.58 -0.08
N GLY A 141 2.61 10.91 0.09
CA GLY A 141 1.58 11.74 -0.53
C GLY A 141 0.19 11.26 -0.12
N SER A 142 -0.69 11.08 -1.10
CA SER A 142 -2.05 10.51 -0.92
C SER A 142 -2.11 8.99 -1.09
N THR A 143 -0.97 8.31 -1.32
CA THR A 143 -0.92 6.86 -1.53
C THR A 143 -0.72 6.10 -0.24
N PHE A 144 -1.01 4.80 -0.25
CA PHE A 144 -0.68 3.91 0.86
C PHE A 144 0.85 3.68 0.95
N GLY A 145 1.33 3.24 2.13
CA GLY A 145 2.74 2.89 2.33
C GLY A 145 3.57 3.99 2.97
N SER A 146 3.12 4.51 4.14
CA SER A 146 3.87 5.50 4.94
C SER A 146 5.15 4.96 5.58
N GLY A 147 5.37 3.66 5.54
CA GLY A 147 6.50 3.01 6.23
C GLY A 147 6.27 2.74 7.72
N SER A 148 5.24 3.34 8.34
CA SER A 148 4.96 3.19 9.78
C SER A 148 4.24 1.88 10.14
N HIS A 149 3.55 1.25 9.18
CA HIS A 149 2.81 0.03 9.44
C HIS A 149 3.74 -1.18 9.63
N PRO A 150 3.47 -2.09 10.60
CA PRO A 150 4.30 -3.28 10.83
C PRO A 150 4.55 -4.11 9.56
N THR A 151 3.55 -4.28 8.70
CA THR A 151 3.68 -5.03 7.45
C THR A 151 4.76 -4.46 6.53
N THR A 152 4.86 -3.14 6.41
CA THR A 152 5.89 -2.49 5.60
C THR A 152 7.28 -2.70 6.18
N ARG A 153 7.43 -2.55 7.52
CA ARG A 153 8.71 -2.79 8.21
C ARG A 153 9.18 -4.23 8.08
N LEU A 154 8.26 -5.19 8.27
CA LEU A 154 8.55 -6.62 8.09
C LEU A 154 9.06 -6.92 6.69
N VAL A 155 8.39 -6.41 5.64
CA VAL A 155 8.81 -6.64 4.25
C VAL A 155 10.17 -5.98 3.97
N LEU A 156 10.39 -4.73 4.40
CA LEU A 156 11.68 -4.04 4.24
C LEU A 156 12.82 -4.83 4.90
N THR A 157 12.62 -5.30 6.12
CA THR A 157 13.61 -6.12 6.84
C THR A 157 13.88 -7.43 6.10
N ARG A 158 12.84 -8.06 5.57
CA ARG A 158 12.99 -9.30 4.81
C ARG A 158 13.69 -9.07 3.48
N LEU A 159 13.36 -8.02 2.75
CA LEU A 159 14.05 -7.65 1.50
C LEU A 159 15.56 -7.52 1.70
N ALA A 160 16.00 -6.98 2.83
CA ALA A 160 17.42 -6.84 3.14
C ALA A 160 18.16 -8.18 3.25
N THR A 161 17.47 -9.28 3.48
CA THR A 161 18.06 -10.62 3.51
C THR A 161 18.05 -11.32 2.15
N LEU A 162 17.20 -10.87 1.23
CA LEU A 162 16.99 -11.52 -0.07
C LEU A 162 17.64 -10.76 -1.23
N VAL A 163 17.71 -9.43 -1.12
CA VAL A 163 18.21 -8.58 -2.20
C VAL A 163 19.73 -8.54 -2.17
N THR A 164 20.31 -8.80 -3.34
CA THR A 164 21.73 -8.57 -3.64
C THR A 164 21.83 -7.62 -4.83
N THR A 165 23.00 -7.00 -5.02
CA THR A 165 23.20 -6.05 -6.11
C THR A 165 22.91 -6.67 -7.48
N GLY A 166 22.09 -5.97 -8.26
CA GLY A 166 21.73 -6.32 -9.63
C GLY A 166 20.55 -7.32 -9.77
N VAL A 167 19.97 -7.80 -8.66
CA VAL A 167 18.74 -8.61 -8.76
C VAL A 167 17.54 -7.74 -9.17
N ARG A 168 16.58 -8.37 -9.84
CA ARG A 168 15.33 -7.71 -10.25
C ARG A 168 14.27 -7.93 -9.18
N VAL A 169 13.70 -6.85 -8.70
CA VAL A 169 12.64 -6.85 -7.69
C VAL A 169 11.36 -6.32 -8.29
N LEU A 170 10.22 -6.99 -8.04
CA LEU A 170 8.88 -6.49 -8.35
C LEU A 170 8.16 -6.16 -7.06
N ASP A 171 7.63 -4.94 -6.98
CA ASP A 171 6.77 -4.46 -5.88
C ASP A 171 5.33 -4.36 -6.39
N VAL A 172 4.46 -5.28 -5.94
CA VAL A 172 3.07 -5.39 -6.38
C VAL A 172 2.15 -4.68 -5.40
N GLY A 173 1.41 -3.68 -5.89
CA GLY A 173 0.68 -2.73 -5.04
C GLY A 173 1.66 -1.78 -4.35
N CYS A 174 2.54 -1.14 -5.15
CA CYS A 174 3.69 -0.41 -4.61
C CYS A 174 3.33 0.87 -3.83
N GLY A 175 2.14 1.46 -4.06
CA GLY A 175 1.70 2.68 -3.40
C GLY A 175 2.72 3.81 -3.49
N SER A 176 3.29 4.19 -2.34
CA SER A 176 4.36 5.18 -2.26
C SER A 176 5.69 4.75 -2.91
N GLY A 177 5.83 3.48 -3.30
CA GLY A 177 7.07 2.88 -3.78
C GLY A 177 8.07 2.54 -2.68
N VAL A 178 7.66 2.52 -1.42
CA VAL A 178 8.56 2.34 -0.27
C VAL A 178 9.38 1.04 -0.36
N LEU A 179 8.79 -0.06 -0.83
CA LEU A 179 9.46 -1.35 -0.94
C LEU A 179 10.40 -1.36 -2.18
N ALA A 180 9.94 -0.83 -3.32
CA ALA A 180 10.76 -0.69 -4.52
C ALA A 180 11.99 0.19 -4.27
N VAL A 181 11.82 1.35 -3.60
CA VAL A 181 12.91 2.25 -3.22
C VAL A 181 13.85 1.57 -2.22
N GLY A 182 13.30 0.88 -1.21
CA GLY A 182 14.09 0.10 -0.26
C GLY A 182 14.94 -0.96 -0.96
N ALA A 183 14.37 -1.73 -1.90
CA ALA A 183 15.11 -2.71 -2.70
C ALA A 183 16.22 -2.04 -3.55
N ALA A 184 15.94 -0.90 -4.15
CA ALA A 184 16.93 -0.16 -4.96
C ALA A 184 18.08 0.38 -4.10
N LEU A 185 17.83 0.83 -2.86
CA LEU A 185 18.86 1.22 -1.90
C LEU A 185 19.78 0.05 -1.51
N LEU A 186 19.29 -1.19 -1.59
CA LEU A 186 20.09 -2.41 -1.42
C LEU A 186 20.86 -2.81 -2.71
N GLY A 187 20.64 -2.10 -3.82
CA GLY A 187 21.32 -2.32 -5.10
C GLY A 187 20.52 -3.11 -6.13
N ALA A 188 19.23 -3.34 -5.92
CA ALA A 188 18.35 -4.01 -6.88
C ALA A 188 17.94 -3.09 -8.05
N GLU A 189 17.51 -3.72 -9.15
CA GLU A 189 16.72 -3.10 -10.21
C GLU A 189 15.23 -3.34 -9.88
N ALA A 190 14.53 -2.31 -9.43
CA ALA A 190 13.18 -2.43 -8.90
C ALA A 190 12.12 -1.95 -9.90
N VAL A 191 11.01 -2.67 -9.97
CA VAL A 191 9.80 -2.28 -10.71
C VAL A 191 8.64 -2.25 -9.72
N GLY A 192 7.96 -1.10 -9.62
CA GLY A 192 6.69 -0.98 -8.90
C GLY A 192 5.52 -1.03 -9.86
N ILE A 193 4.45 -1.71 -9.48
CA ILE A 193 3.16 -1.69 -10.17
C ILE A 193 2.05 -1.39 -9.18
N ASP A 194 1.04 -0.65 -9.62
CA ASP A 194 -0.13 -0.34 -8.80
C ASP A 194 -1.34 -0.05 -9.70
N VAL A 195 -2.54 -0.32 -9.18
CA VAL A 195 -3.82 0.03 -9.83
C VAL A 195 -4.16 1.52 -9.66
N ASP A 196 -3.62 2.16 -8.61
CA ASP A 196 -3.76 3.59 -8.38
C ASP A 196 -2.74 4.36 -9.23
N PRO A 197 -3.18 5.18 -10.21
CA PRO A 197 -2.27 5.95 -11.06
C PRO A 197 -1.45 7.00 -10.29
N SER A 198 -1.88 7.41 -9.09
CA SER A 198 -1.11 8.34 -8.24
C SER A 198 0.20 7.73 -7.72
N SER A 199 0.29 6.41 -7.66
CA SER A 199 1.48 5.66 -7.24
C SER A 199 2.69 5.86 -8.16
N ASP A 200 2.50 6.13 -9.47
CA ASP A 200 3.61 6.47 -10.39
C ASP A 200 4.35 7.72 -9.89
N ARG A 201 3.59 8.78 -9.61
CA ARG A 201 4.18 10.04 -9.15
C ARG A 201 4.87 9.89 -7.79
N ALA A 202 4.22 9.19 -6.85
CA ALA A 202 4.78 8.97 -5.51
C ALA A 202 6.05 8.14 -5.57
N THR A 203 6.04 7.02 -6.29
CA THR A 203 7.20 6.13 -6.47
C THR A 203 8.39 6.87 -7.07
N ARG A 204 8.19 7.64 -8.16
CA ARG A 204 9.27 8.41 -8.81
C ARG A 204 9.84 9.48 -7.87
N ALA A 205 8.97 10.25 -7.21
CA ALA A 205 9.42 11.29 -6.29
C ALA A 205 10.23 10.72 -5.12
N ASN A 206 9.82 9.57 -4.57
CA ASN A 206 10.56 8.89 -3.52
C ASN A 206 11.87 8.26 -4.02
N ALA A 207 11.91 7.73 -5.24
CA ALA A 207 13.14 7.24 -5.85
C ALA A 207 14.16 8.37 -6.08
N GLU A 208 13.71 9.52 -6.59
CA GLU A 208 14.55 10.72 -6.77
C GLU A 208 15.09 11.22 -5.42
N ARG A 209 14.24 11.32 -4.40
CA ARG A 209 14.59 11.76 -3.05
C ARG A 209 15.70 10.92 -2.42
N ASN A 210 15.71 9.63 -2.71
CA ASN A 210 16.69 8.67 -2.20
C ASN A 210 17.88 8.44 -3.14
N GLY A 211 17.97 9.14 -4.27
CA GLY A 211 19.08 9.04 -5.23
C GLY A 211 19.14 7.69 -5.96
N VAL A 212 18.00 7.02 -6.14
CA VAL A 212 17.89 5.70 -6.80
C VAL A 212 16.93 5.71 -8.00
N ALA A 213 16.65 6.88 -8.57
CA ALA A 213 15.72 7.02 -9.69
C ALA A 213 16.15 6.26 -10.96
N ASP A 214 17.42 5.98 -11.11
CA ASP A 214 18.00 5.15 -12.19
C ASP A 214 17.71 3.66 -12.02
N ARG A 215 17.35 3.22 -10.82
CA ARG A 215 17.12 1.81 -10.45
C ARG A 215 15.66 1.49 -10.16
N VAL A 216 14.79 2.50 -10.05
CA VAL A 216 13.36 2.31 -9.79
C VAL A 216 12.55 2.73 -11.01
N ARG A 217 11.68 1.83 -11.46
CA ARG A 217 10.75 2.09 -12.54
C ARG A 217 9.32 1.78 -12.08
N PHE A 218 8.38 2.63 -12.43
CA PHE A 218 6.95 2.33 -12.34
C PHE A 218 6.45 1.78 -13.68
N ASP A 219 5.68 0.69 -13.64
CA ASP A 219 5.01 0.10 -14.80
C ASP A 219 3.49 0.13 -14.53
N ALA A 220 2.75 0.86 -15.36
CA ALA A 220 1.30 1.04 -15.18
C ALA A 220 0.47 -0.18 -15.61
N ARG A 221 1.12 -1.24 -16.12
CA ARG A 221 0.41 -2.44 -16.57
C ARG A 221 -0.03 -3.28 -15.38
N PRO A 222 -1.17 -3.98 -15.47
CA PRO A 222 -1.61 -4.93 -14.46
C PRO A 222 -0.62 -6.11 -14.35
N LEU A 223 -0.61 -6.76 -13.19
CA LEU A 223 0.25 -7.92 -12.94
C LEU A 223 0.02 -9.05 -13.96
N ALA A 224 -1.20 -9.26 -14.42
CA ALA A 224 -1.58 -10.27 -15.41
C ALA A 224 -0.82 -10.12 -16.74
N ASP A 225 -0.54 -8.88 -17.17
CA ASP A 225 0.23 -8.62 -18.39
C ASP A 225 1.71 -9.00 -18.19
N LEU A 226 2.29 -8.66 -17.05
CA LEU A 226 3.66 -9.04 -16.71
C LEU A 226 3.78 -10.57 -16.61
N ALA A 227 2.81 -11.23 -15.99
CA ALA A 227 2.76 -12.69 -15.90
C ALA A 227 2.65 -13.33 -17.28
N THR A 228 1.85 -12.75 -18.19
CA THR A 228 1.75 -13.20 -19.58
C THR A 228 3.09 -13.07 -20.31
N ASP A 229 3.77 -11.93 -20.16
CA ASP A 229 5.11 -11.74 -20.73
C ASP A 229 6.12 -12.77 -20.18
N CYS A 230 6.07 -13.04 -18.87
CA CYS A 230 6.94 -14.03 -18.23
C CYS A 230 6.67 -15.47 -18.72
N ARG A 231 5.38 -15.80 -18.96
CA ARG A 231 4.99 -17.09 -19.60
C ARG A 231 5.50 -17.18 -21.04
N ALA A 232 5.54 -16.04 -21.75
CA ALA A 232 6.06 -15.96 -23.11
C ALA A 232 7.59 -15.94 -23.22
N GLY A 233 8.32 -15.95 -22.08
CA GLY A 233 9.78 -16.03 -22.03
C GLY A 233 10.49 -14.75 -21.61
N SER A 234 9.77 -13.70 -21.22
CA SER A 234 10.39 -12.53 -20.61
C SER A 234 11.06 -12.87 -19.27
N PRO A 235 12.15 -12.16 -18.91
CA PRO A 235 12.83 -12.41 -17.65
C PRO A 235 11.91 -12.20 -16.45
N ARG A 236 11.91 -13.16 -15.51
CA ARG A 236 11.21 -13.12 -14.24
C ARG A 236 11.99 -12.33 -13.18
N PHE A 237 11.36 -12.09 -12.04
CA PHE A 237 11.95 -11.38 -10.91
C PHE A 237 12.52 -12.38 -9.91
N GLU A 238 13.72 -12.12 -9.40
CA GLU A 238 14.35 -12.94 -8.37
C GLU A 238 13.66 -12.75 -7.02
N VAL A 239 13.12 -11.54 -6.76
CA VAL A 239 12.33 -11.24 -5.56
C VAL A 239 11.06 -10.51 -5.97
N VAL A 240 9.93 -10.93 -5.41
CA VAL A 240 8.64 -10.25 -5.52
C VAL A 240 8.19 -9.84 -4.12
N ALA A 241 7.79 -8.59 -3.93
CA ALA A 241 7.15 -8.11 -2.72
C ALA A 241 5.67 -7.85 -3.01
N ALA A 242 4.78 -8.28 -2.12
CA ALA A 242 3.35 -8.08 -2.21
C ALA A 242 2.77 -7.79 -0.81
N ASN A 243 2.70 -6.51 -0.45
CA ASN A 243 2.09 -6.07 0.81
C ASN A 243 0.63 -5.69 0.55
N LEU A 244 -0.24 -6.71 0.49
CA LEU A 244 -1.61 -6.61 0.01
C LEU A 244 -2.59 -7.27 1.00
N LEU A 245 -3.87 -6.95 0.88
CA LEU A 245 -4.90 -7.63 1.64
C LEU A 245 -5.06 -9.09 1.18
N ALA A 246 -5.39 -9.99 2.12
CA ALA A 246 -5.52 -11.43 1.86
C ALA A 246 -6.41 -11.78 0.64
N PRO A 247 -7.60 -11.16 0.43
CA PRO A 247 -8.41 -11.46 -0.76
C PRO A 247 -7.72 -11.10 -2.08
N VAL A 248 -6.92 -10.03 -2.10
CA VAL A 248 -6.18 -9.60 -3.29
C VAL A 248 -5.02 -10.57 -3.58
N ILE A 249 -4.34 -11.06 -2.54
CA ILE A 249 -3.30 -12.09 -2.68
C ILE A 249 -3.89 -13.37 -3.29
N ASP A 250 -5.08 -13.79 -2.83
CA ASP A 250 -5.80 -14.95 -3.35
C ASP A 250 -6.12 -14.79 -4.83
N GLU A 251 -6.69 -13.65 -5.21
CA GLU A 251 -7.02 -13.32 -6.60
C GLU A 251 -5.79 -13.30 -7.52
N LEU A 252 -4.65 -12.80 -7.03
CA LEU A 252 -3.43 -12.63 -7.81
C LEU A 252 -2.45 -13.81 -7.71
N ALA A 253 -2.79 -14.90 -7.01
CA ALA A 253 -1.87 -15.96 -6.65
C ALA A 253 -1.14 -16.60 -7.84
N ASP A 254 -1.87 -16.89 -8.94
CA ASP A 254 -1.30 -17.48 -10.15
C ASP A 254 -0.31 -16.54 -10.84
N ASP A 255 -0.71 -15.28 -11.02
CA ASP A 255 0.13 -14.28 -11.68
C ASP A 255 1.35 -13.91 -10.82
N LEU A 256 1.20 -13.79 -9.49
CA LEU A 256 2.31 -13.62 -8.55
C LEU A 256 3.34 -14.74 -8.69
N SER A 257 2.88 -15.98 -8.83
CA SER A 257 3.76 -17.13 -8.99
C SER A 257 4.47 -17.14 -10.34
N ASP A 258 3.80 -16.71 -11.40
CA ASP A 258 4.34 -16.72 -12.75
C ASP A 258 5.45 -15.69 -12.98
N VAL A 259 5.41 -14.58 -12.24
CA VAL A 259 6.44 -13.54 -12.35
C VAL A 259 7.71 -13.83 -11.54
N VAL A 260 7.69 -14.81 -10.62
CA VAL A 260 8.87 -15.19 -9.82
C VAL A 260 9.79 -16.12 -10.61
N ALA A 261 11.10 -15.86 -10.56
CA ALA A 261 12.13 -16.71 -11.16
C ALA A 261 12.23 -18.08 -10.44
N ALA A 262 12.68 -19.10 -11.14
CA ALA A 262 13.03 -20.39 -10.54
C ALA A 262 14.10 -20.19 -9.45
N GLY A 263 13.85 -20.66 -8.23
CA GLY A 263 14.69 -20.39 -7.06
C GLY A 263 14.58 -18.95 -6.52
N GLY A 264 13.68 -18.12 -7.04
CA GLY A 264 13.35 -16.81 -6.52
C GLY A 264 12.38 -16.87 -5.33
N SER A 265 12.10 -15.74 -4.71
CA SER A 265 11.27 -15.62 -3.52
C SER A 265 10.13 -14.65 -3.71
N ILE A 266 9.00 -14.93 -3.07
CA ILE A 266 7.93 -13.94 -2.84
C ILE A 266 7.90 -13.62 -1.35
N VAL A 267 7.81 -12.34 -1.00
CA VAL A 267 7.50 -11.87 0.35
C VAL A 267 6.09 -11.31 0.33
N VAL A 268 5.19 -11.98 1.03
CA VAL A 268 3.78 -11.60 1.13
C VAL A 268 3.50 -11.06 2.52
N SER A 269 2.84 -9.91 2.63
CA SER A 269 2.41 -9.31 3.89
C SER A 269 1.03 -8.66 3.74
N GLY A 270 0.51 -8.03 4.82
CA GLY A 270 -0.89 -7.62 4.91
C GLY A 270 -1.78 -8.72 5.47
N LEU A 271 -1.17 -9.72 6.09
CA LEU A 271 -1.81 -10.90 6.68
C LEU A 271 -1.73 -10.85 8.21
N LEU A 272 -2.82 -11.23 8.87
CA LEU A 272 -2.85 -11.40 10.32
C LEU A 272 -2.15 -12.71 10.74
N ALA A 273 -1.47 -12.69 11.88
CA ALA A 273 -0.68 -13.80 12.39
C ALA A 273 -1.50 -15.09 12.63
N ASP A 274 -2.77 -14.97 12.98
CA ASP A 274 -3.68 -16.11 13.21
C ASP A 274 -4.30 -16.69 11.92
N ARG A 275 -4.17 -16.02 10.77
CA ARG A 275 -4.86 -16.38 9.51
C ARG A 275 -3.94 -16.52 8.30
N TRP A 276 -2.66 -16.19 8.42
CA TRP A 276 -1.74 -16.22 7.28
C TRP A 276 -1.66 -17.55 6.53
N PRO A 277 -1.80 -18.76 7.17
CA PRO A 277 -1.71 -20.00 6.41
C PRO A 277 -2.80 -20.12 5.34
N THR A 278 -4.00 -19.59 5.63
CA THR A 278 -5.10 -19.54 4.65
C THR A 278 -4.79 -18.53 3.55
N GLY A 279 -4.24 -17.35 3.91
CA GLY A 279 -3.95 -16.27 2.98
C GLY A 279 -2.85 -16.60 1.94
N VAL A 280 -1.91 -17.49 2.27
CA VAL A 280 -0.87 -17.95 1.33
C VAL A 280 -1.19 -19.32 0.71
N GLY A 281 -2.27 -19.98 1.14
CA GLY A 281 -2.66 -21.31 0.65
C GLY A 281 -2.67 -21.43 -0.87
N PRO A 282 -3.27 -20.52 -1.62
CA PRO A 282 -3.29 -20.53 -3.09
C PRO A 282 -1.88 -20.49 -3.70
N LEU A 283 -0.98 -19.64 -3.18
CA LEU A 283 0.40 -19.56 -3.64
C LEU A 283 1.17 -20.87 -3.44
N VAL A 284 0.94 -21.54 -2.30
CA VAL A 284 1.58 -22.83 -1.99
C VAL A 284 1.01 -23.94 -2.88
N ALA A 285 -0.32 -23.96 -3.06
CA ALA A 285 -1.02 -25.04 -3.78
C ALA A 285 -0.78 -24.99 -5.31
N ALA A 286 -0.78 -23.79 -5.90
CA ALA A 286 -0.78 -23.65 -7.35
C ALA A 286 0.59 -23.83 -8.00
N ASN A 287 1.73 -23.48 -7.33
CA ASN A 287 2.93 -23.17 -8.09
C ASN A 287 4.26 -23.61 -7.48
N ARG A 288 4.30 -24.75 -6.80
CA ARG A 288 5.56 -25.32 -6.29
C ARG A 288 6.34 -24.37 -5.35
N MET A 289 5.62 -23.55 -4.62
CA MET A 289 6.22 -22.67 -3.61
C MET A 289 6.19 -23.33 -2.25
N GLY A 290 7.29 -23.24 -1.52
CA GLY A 290 7.40 -23.65 -0.12
C GLY A 290 7.56 -22.44 0.79
N VAL A 291 6.92 -22.44 1.96
CA VAL A 291 7.15 -21.43 2.99
C VAL A 291 8.57 -21.59 3.52
N GLU A 292 9.38 -20.54 3.42
CA GLU A 292 10.79 -20.51 3.86
C GLU A 292 10.92 -19.82 5.22
N ALA A 293 10.17 -18.74 5.45
CA ALA A 293 10.22 -18.00 6.69
C ALA A 293 8.89 -17.28 6.97
N VAL A 294 8.63 -17.00 8.24
CA VAL A 294 7.52 -16.18 8.72
C VAL A 294 8.08 -15.24 9.77
N ASP A 295 7.95 -13.94 9.52
CA ASP A 295 8.30 -12.89 10.46
C ASP A 295 7.03 -12.26 11.00
N GLU A 296 6.99 -11.97 12.29
CA GLU A 296 5.81 -11.43 12.98
C GLU A 296 6.16 -10.15 13.72
N GLU A 297 5.26 -9.15 13.62
CA GLU A 297 5.30 -7.91 14.38
C GLU A 297 3.89 -7.41 14.65
N ALA A 298 3.56 -7.14 15.91
CA ALA A 298 2.28 -6.56 16.34
C ALA A 298 1.03 -7.28 15.76
N GLY A 299 1.07 -8.62 15.66
CA GLY A 299 -0.03 -9.45 15.15
C GLY A 299 -0.15 -9.50 13.61
N TRP A 300 0.83 -8.92 12.89
CA TRP A 300 0.95 -9.00 11.44
C TRP A 300 2.15 -9.86 11.06
N VAL A 301 2.08 -10.48 9.88
CA VAL A 301 3.19 -11.31 9.38
C VAL A 301 3.67 -10.89 8.01
N ALA A 302 4.97 -11.14 7.75
CA ALA A 302 5.52 -11.27 6.40
C ALA A 302 5.91 -12.73 6.18
N VAL A 303 5.35 -13.35 5.16
CA VAL A 303 5.61 -14.75 4.79
C VAL A 303 6.49 -14.77 3.57
N THR A 304 7.67 -15.39 3.69
CA THR A 304 8.57 -15.63 2.56
C THR A 304 8.29 -17.01 1.98
N LEU A 305 7.94 -17.05 0.69
CA LEU A 305 7.80 -18.29 -0.05
C LEU A 305 8.92 -18.38 -1.09
N ARG A 306 9.50 -19.56 -1.22
CA ARG A 306 10.54 -19.88 -2.20
C ARG A 306 9.96 -20.68 -3.35
N ARG A 307 10.19 -20.23 -4.60
CA ARG A 307 9.85 -21.03 -5.77
C ARG A 307 10.89 -22.12 -5.94
N HIS A 308 10.46 -23.38 -5.91
CA HIS A 308 11.35 -24.51 -6.20
C HIS A 308 11.85 -24.42 -7.66
N PRO A 309 13.11 -24.78 -7.92
CA PRO A 309 13.58 -24.89 -9.29
C PRO A 309 12.70 -25.89 -10.07
N ASP A 310 12.39 -25.57 -11.32
CA ASP A 310 11.70 -26.51 -12.18
C ASP A 310 12.46 -27.84 -12.18
N PRO A 311 11.81 -29.00 -12.08
CA PRO A 311 12.50 -30.26 -12.13
C PRO A 311 13.28 -30.28 -13.45
N VAL A 312 14.61 -30.36 -13.33
CA VAL A 312 15.49 -30.55 -14.50
C VAL A 312 14.90 -31.69 -15.30
N GLY A 313 14.53 -31.42 -16.56
CA GLY A 313 13.77 -32.34 -17.39
C GLY A 313 14.33 -33.75 -17.28
N LEU A 314 13.52 -34.64 -16.77
CA LEU A 314 13.74 -36.07 -16.99
C LEU A 314 13.62 -36.25 -18.51
N HIS A 315 14.77 -36.20 -19.23
CA HIS A 315 14.82 -36.72 -20.56
C HIS A 315 14.24 -38.13 -20.46
N PRO A 316 13.24 -38.50 -21.29
CA PRO A 316 12.81 -39.88 -21.31
C PRO A 316 14.00 -40.76 -21.51
N VAL A 317 14.21 -41.66 -20.55
CA VAL A 317 15.24 -42.69 -20.68
C VAL A 317 14.97 -43.41 -22.02
N PRO A 318 15.91 -43.44 -22.98
CA PRO A 318 15.66 -44.18 -24.21
C PRO A 318 15.38 -45.64 -23.82
N THR A 319 14.19 -46.11 -24.14
CA THR A 319 13.90 -47.55 -24.11
C THR A 319 14.88 -48.21 -25.03
N LEU A 320 15.84 -48.92 -24.45
CA LEU A 320 16.72 -49.81 -25.19
C LEU A 320 15.90 -50.91 -25.88
N PRO A 321 16.23 -51.31 -27.10
CA PRO A 321 15.51 -52.28 -27.92
C PRO A 321 15.48 -53.67 -27.31
#